data_d63cccc2c5c4c56f44784de822621463
#
_entry.id   d63cccc2c5c4c56f44784de822621463
#
_cell.length_a   1.000
_cell.length_b   1.000
_cell.length_c   1.000
_cell.angle_alpha   90.00
_cell.angle_beta   90.00
_cell.angle_gamma   90.00
#
_symmetry.space_group_name_H-M   'P 1'
#
loop_
_entity.id
_entity.type
_entity.pdbx_description
1 polymer ?
#
loop_
_entity_poly.entity_id
_entity_poly.type
_entity_poly.pdbx_seq_one_letter_code
_entity_poly.pdbx_strand_id
1 'polypeptide(L)'
;MEAKTNNAKIKVVIVGGVAGGASCAARLRRLDENAEIIMVEKGPYVSYANCGLPYHVGGVIEKESSLLVATPDTFRVMFNIDVRTNCEAIRILPDTKTVELRNALTGEVTSEAYDKLVLSPGAKSVRPPLPGIDLPGIFQVRTVPDARAIREWVERGSLFLAGMDKYC
;
A
#
# COMPACT_ATOMS: atom_id res chain seq x y z
N MET A 1 3.41 -43.82 -20.71
CA MET A 1 3.96 -43.46 -19.38
C MET A 1 4.13 -41.94 -19.37
N GLU A 2 3.08 -41.23 -18.98
CA GLU A 2 3.17 -39.78 -18.80
C GLU A 2 3.90 -39.52 -17.47
N ALA A 3 5.05 -38.87 -17.56
CA ALA A 3 5.79 -38.40 -16.38
C ALA A 3 4.88 -37.37 -15.68
N LYS A 4 4.31 -37.73 -14.53
CA LYS A 4 3.75 -36.76 -13.58
C LYS A 4 4.89 -35.84 -13.16
N THR A 5 5.06 -34.73 -13.84
CA THR A 5 5.84 -33.61 -13.35
C THR A 5 5.16 -33.16 -12.06
N ASN A 6 5.79 -33.52 -10.95
CA ASN A 6 5.44 -33.02 -9.63
C ASN A 6 5.79 -31.51 -9.63
N ASN A 7 4.86 -30.70 -10.14
CA ASN A 7 5.05 -29.27 -10.26
C ASN A 7 4.88 -28.68 -8.85
N ALA A 8 5.99 -28.65 -8.09
CA ALA A 8 6.00 -28.03 -6.80
C ALA A 8 5.51 -26.59 -6.98
N LYS A 9 4.47 -26.23 -6.23
CA LYS A 9 3.84 -24.91 -6.27
C LYS A 9 4.86 -23.84 -5.89
N ILE A 10 5.18 -22.95 -6.82
CA ILE A 10 6.13 -21.85 -6.57
C ILE A 10 5.48 -20.82 -5.63
N LYS A 11 6.18 -20.49 -4.56
CA LYS A 11 5.77 -19.45 -3.61
C LYS A 11 6.45 -18.12 -3.91
N VAL A 12 5.65 -17.12 -4.18
CA VAL A 12 6.13 -15.78 -4.51
C VAL A 12 5.64 -14.78 -3.47
N VAL A 13 6.58 -14.11 -2.81
CA VAL A 13 6.27 -13.01 -1.90
C VAL A 13 6.55 -11.70 -2.61
N ILE A 14 5.59 -10.77 -2.55
CA ILE A 14 5.65 -9.45 -3.18
C ILE A 14 5.58 -8.39 -2.08
N VAL A 15 6.63 -7.60 -1.93
CA VAL A 15 6.71 -6.51 -0.97
C VAL A 15 6.29 -5.21 -1.64
N GLY A 16 5.22 -4.60 -1.12
CA GLY A 16 4.55 -3.41 -1.65
C GLY A 16 3.36 -3.76 -2.55
N GLY A 17 2.19 -3.28 -2.18
CA GLY A 17 0.90 -3.67 -2.75
C GLY A 17 0.21 -2.58 -3.59
N VAL A 18 0.88 -1.49 -3.96
CA VAL A 18 0.21 -0.40 -4.68
C VAL A 18 0.35 -0.57 -6.20
N ALA A 19 1.23 0.15 -6.88
CA ALA A 19 1.29 0.10 -8.35
C ALA A 19 2.07 -1.12 -8.85
N GLY A 20 3.37 -1.20 -8.53
CA GLY A 20 4.27 -2.24 -9.05
C GLY A 20 3.89 -3.64 -8.55
N GLY A 21 3.70 -3.79 -7.24
CA GLY A 21 3.38 -5.08 -6.65
C GLY A 21 2.01 -5.60 -7.06
N ALA A 22 0.97 -4.76 -7.04
CA ALA A 22 -0.38 -5.13 -7.46
C ALA A 22 -0.42 -5.57 -8.94
N SER A 23 0.27 -4.82 -9.82
CA SER A 23 0.37 -5.17 -11.24
C SER A 23 1.14 -6.46 -11.46
N CYS A 24 2.25 -6.66 -10.72
CA CYS A 24 3.04 -7.87 -10.78
C CYS A 24 2.22 -9.09 -10.31
N ALA A 25 1.54 -8.98 -9.17
CA ALA A 25 0.71 -10.05 -8.61
C ALA A 25 -0.39 -10.49 -9.58
N ALA A 26 -1.14 -9.53 -10.14
CA ALA A 26 -2.20 -9.81 -11.10
C ALA A 26 -1.65 -10.42 -12.40
N ARG A 27 -0.48 -9.97 -12.88
CA ARG A 27 0.16 -10.54 -14.07
C ARG A 27 0.69 -11.94 -13.81
N LEU A 28 1.32 -12.16 -12.69
CA LEU A 28 1.86 -13.47 -12.30
C LEU A 28 0.75 -14.51 -12.25
N ARG A 29 -0.38 -14.20 -11.61
CA ARG A 29 -1.52 -15.13 -11.55
C ARG A 29 -2.04 -15.53 -12.94
N ARG A 30 -2.02 -14.61 -13.91
CA ARG A 30 -2.42 -14.91 -15.30
C ARG A 30 -1.43 -15.81 -16.04
N LEU A 31 -0.16 -15.83 -15.61
CA LEU A 31 0.89 -16.65 -16.19
C LEU A 31 1.02 -18.01 -15.51
N ASP A 32 0.72 -18.07 -14.21
CA ASP A 32 0.77 -19.29 -13.40
C ASP A 32 -0.41 -19.31 -12.42
N GLU A 33 -1.40 -20.11 -12.74
CA GLU A 33 -2.60 -20.29 -11.91
C GLU A 33 -2.33 -21.05 -10.62
N ASN A 34 -1.23 -21.81 -10.56
CA ASN A 34 -0.88 -22.66 -9.43
C ASN A 34 0.05 -21.97 -8.43
N ALA A 35 0.71 -20.87 -8.80
CA ALA A 35 1.62 -20.17 -7.90
C ALA A 35 0.93 -19.77 -6.58
N GLU A 36 1.62 -19.90 -5.47
CA GLU A 36 1.23 -19.29 -4.21
C GLU A 36 1.74 -17.85 -4.20
N ILE A 37 0.83 -16.87 -4.15
CA ILE A 37 1.19 -15.46 -4.22
C ILE A 37 0.75 -14.77 -2.94
N ILE A 38 1.72 -14.23 -2.22
CA ILE A 38 1.53 -13.42 -1.02
C ILE A 38 1.98 -12.00 -1.34
N MET A 39 1.10 -11.02 -1.14
CA MET A 39 1.41 -9.61 -1.32
C MET A 39 1.29 -8.90 0.02
N VAL A 40 2.40 -8.32 0.50
CA VAL A 40 2.45 -7.60 1.78
C VAL A 40 2.53 -6.10 1.53
N GLU A 41 1.71 -5.35 2.24
CA GLU A 41 1.66 -3.89 2.16
C GLU A 41 1.72 -3.29 3.57
N LYS A 42 2.65 -2.36 3.77
CA LYS A 42 2.86 -1.68 5.05
C LYS A 42 1.65 -0.84 5.47
N GLY A 43 1.00 -0.20 4.50
CA GLY A 43 -0.17 0.62 4.73
C GLY A 43 -1.48 -0.18 4.77
N PRO A 44 -2.60 0.49 5.09
CA PRO A 44 -3.91 -0.15 5.14
C PRO A 44 -4.56 -0.37 3.77
N TYR A 45 -4.00 0.20 2.70
CA TYR A 45 -4.58 0.18 1.35
C TYR A 45 -3.62 -0.41 0.34
N VAL A 46 -4.16 -1.21 -0.56
CA VAL A 46 -3.48 -1.73 -1.76
C VAL A 46 -4.11 -1.13 -3.02
N SER A 47 -3.38 -1.13 -4.12
CA SER A 47 -3.90 -0.80 -5.46
C SER A 47 -4.75 0.46 -5.51
N TYR A 48 -4.23 1.57 -5.01
CA TYR A 48 -4.89 2.87 -5.09
C TYR A 48 -4.18 3.81 -6.08
N ALA A 49 -4.93 4.79 -6.58
CA ALA A 49 -4.46 5.78 -7.54
C ALA A 49 -3.61 6.86 -6.84
N ASN A 50 -2.29 6.67 -6.79
CA ASN A 50 -1.35 7.65 -6.20
C ASN A 50 -1.48 9.03 -6.86
N CYS A 51 -1.65 9.08 -8.19
CA CYS A 51 -1.84 10.31 -8.93
C CYS A 51 -3.18 11.00 -8.63
N GLY A 52 -4.16 10.28 -8.08
CA GLY A 52 -5.45 10.80 -7.65
C GLY A 52 -5.42 11.53 -6.30
N LEU A 53 -4.41 11.31 -5.47
CA LEU A 53 -4.34 11.89 -4.12
C LEU A 53 -4.43 13.42 -4.11
N PRO A 54 -3.67 14.17 -4.93
CA PRO A 54 -3.80 15.63 -4.97
C PRO A 54 -5.19 16.10 -5.42
N TYR A 55 -5.83 15.38 -6.33
CA TYR A 55 -7.18 15.69 -6.79
C TYR A 55 -8.24 15.43 -5.72
N HIS A 56 -8.00 14.42 -4.87
CA HIS A 56 -8.85 14.20 -3.70
C HIS A 56 -8.69 15.30 -2.66
N VAL A 57 -7.47 15.73 -2.38
CA VAL A 57 -7.19 16.88 -1.50
C VAL A 57 -7.88 18.15 -2.02
N GLY A 58 -7.80 18.41 -3.33
CA GLY A 58 -8.43 19.56 -3.98
C GLY A 58 -9.94 19.43 -4.21
N GLY A 59 -10.59 18.35 -3.75
CA GLY A 59 -12.04 18.16 -3.85
C GLY A 59 -12.56 17.71 -5.22
N VAL A 60 -11.69 17.55 -6.24
CA VAL A 60 -12.09 17.06 -7.58
C VAL A 60 -12.53 15.58 -7.49
N ILE A 61 -11.81 14.77 -6.73
CA ILE A 61 -12.24 13.43 -6.36
C ILE A 61 -12.90 13.53 -4.98
N GLU A 62 -14.21 13.58 -4.95
CA GLU A 62 -14.95 13.80 -3.72
C GLU A 62 -14.85 12.63 -2.74
N LYS A 63 -15.02 11.40 -3.23
CA LYS A 63 -15.06 10.19 -2.41
C LYS A 63 -13.68 9.53 -2.35
N GLU A 64 -13.16 9.31 -1.14
CA GLU A 64 -11.90 8.57 -0.92
C GLU A 64 -11.94 7.18 -1.55
N SER A 65 -13.09 6.50 -1.51
CA SER A 65 -13.26 5.19 -2.13
C SER A 65 -12.99 5.18 -3.63
N SER A 66 -13.13 6.31 -4.31
CA SER A 66 -12.81 6.43 -5.74
C SER A 66 -11.31 6.41 -6.03
N LEU A 67 -10.47 6.54 -5.01
CA LEU A 67 -9.02 6.33 -5.12
C LEU A 67 -8.65 4.85 -5.19
N LEU A 68 -9.49 3.95 -4.65
CA LEU A 68 -9.20 2.54 -4.54
C LEU A 68 -9.52 1.83 -5.85
N VAL A 69 -8.47 1.32 -6.51
CA VAL A 69 -8.61 0.56 -7.78
C VAL A 69 -9.03 -0.89 -7.49
N ALA A 70 -8.44 -1.49 -6.47
CA ALA A 70 -8.80 -2.82 -5.99
C ALA A 70 -8.57 -2.93 -4.48
N THR A 71 -9.36 -3.80 -3.85
CA THR A 71 -9.27 -4.09 -2.42
C THR A 71 -8.56 -5.42 -2.17
N PRO A 72 -8.12 -5.72 -0.93
CA PRO A 72 -7.62 -7.05 -0.58
C PRO A 72 -8.59 -8.17 -0.96
N ASP A 73 -9.90 -7.96 -0.77
CA ASP A 73 -10.94 -8.92 -1.14
C ASP A 73 -11.02 -9.13 -2.65
N THR A 74 -10.87 -8.07 -3.44
CA THR A 74 -10.79 -8.18 -4.91
C THR A 74 -9.63 -9.10 -5.32
N PHE A 75 -8.45 -8.93 -4.73
CA PHE A 75 -7.30 -9.78 -5.02
C PHE A 75 -7.51 -11.23 -4.58
N ARG A 76 -8.11 -11.44 -3.42
CA ARG A 76 -8.40 -12.77 -2.91
C ARG A 76 -9.40 -13.51 -3.79
N VAL A 77 -10.54 -12.88 -4.08
CA VAL A 77 -11.66 -13.53 -4.77
C VAL A 77 -11.39 -13.71 -6.26
N MET A 78 -10.87 -12.68 -6.93
CA MET A 78 -10.67 -12.70 -8.38
C MET A 78 -9.34 -13.31 -8.82
N PHE A 79 -8.32 -13.23 -7.96
CA PHE A 79 -6.96 -13.62 -8.34
C PHE A 79 -6.34 -14.68 -7.42
N ASN A 80 -7.05 -15.12 -6.38
CA ASN A 80 -6.51 -16.07 -5.39
C ASN A 80 -5.11 -15.65 -4.89
N ILE A 81 -4.98 -14.37 -4.50
CA ILE A 81 -3.77 -13.76 -3.95
C ILE A 81 -4.00 -13.47 -2.47
N ASP A 82 -3.10 -13.94 -1.60
CA ASP A 82 -3.09 -13.58 -0.18
C ASP A 82 -2.52 -12.16 -0.02
N VAL A 83 -3.38 -11.23 0.36
CA VAL A 83 -3.01 -9.82 0.58
C VAL A 83 -3.02 -9.50 2.06
N ARG A 84 -1.87 -9.09 2.58
CA ARG A 84 -1.68 -8.71 3.98
C ARG A 84 -1.36 -7.22 4.06
N THR A 85 -2.36 -6.43 4.43
CA THR A 85 -2.20 -5.00 4.73
C THR A 85 -1.73 -4.79 6.17
N ASN A 86 -1.24 -3.59 6.49
CA ASN A 86 -0.60 -3.28 7.77
C ASN A 86 0.52 -4.27 8.12
N CYS A 87 1.21 -4.77 7.09
CA CYS A 87 2.24 -5.79 7.18
C CYS A 87 3.52 -5.28 6.51
N GLU A 88 4.52 -4.96 7.32
CA GLU A 88 5.79 -4.39 6.87
C GLU A 88 6.85 -5.48 6.74
N ALA A 89 7.49 -5.59 5.58
CA ALA A 89 8.71 -6.36 5.43
C ALA A 89 9.87 -5.60 6.07
N ILE A 90 10.39 -6.12 7.19
CA ILE A 90 11.42 -5.46 7.99
C ILE A 90 12.83 -5.99 7.72
N ARG A 91 12.96 -7.21 7.23
CA ARG A 91 14.25 -7.85 6.94
C ARG A 91 14.11 -8.92 5.88
N ILE A 92 15.11 -9.01 5.02
CA ILE A 92 15.23 -10.07 4.01
C ILE A 92 16.45 -10.91 4.35
N LEU A 93 16.29 -12.23 4.33
CA LEU A 93 17.31 -13.23 4.59
C LEU A 93 17.49 -14.07 3.31
N PRO A 94 18.35 -13.65 2.37
CA PRO A 94 18.46 -14.30 1.06
C PRO A 94 18.96 -15.74 1.13
N ASP A 95 19.87 -16.03 2.06
CA ASP A 95 20.48 -17.35 2.22
C ASP A 95 19.45 -18.43 2.60
N THR A 96 18.47 -18.06 3.42
CA THR A 96 17.37 -18.93 3.84
C THR A 96 16.10 -18.72 3.04
N LYS A 97 16.11 -17.77 2.08
CA LYS A 97 14.93 -17.34 1.31
C LYS A 97 13.73 -17.04 2.20
N THR A 98 13.94 -16.23 3.20
CA THR A 98 12.90 -15.80 4.15
C THR A 98 12.83 -14.29 4.21
N VAL A 99 11.63 -13.76 4.49
CA VAL A 99 11.39 -12.36 4.80
C VAL A 99 10.71 -12.25 6.15
N GLU A 100 11.22 -11.39 7.01
CA GLU A 100 10.59 -11.08 8.30
C GLU A 100 9.53 -9.99 8.08
N LEU A 101 8.35 -10.28 8.55
CA LEU A 101 7.15 -9.45 8.42
C LEU A 101 6.70 -8.99 9.79
N ARG A 102 6.45 -7.69 9.93
CA ARG A 102 5.91 -7.10 11.16
C ARG A 102 4.49 -6.62 10.92
N ASN A 103 3.56 -7.07 11.73
CA ASN A 103 2.23 -6.49 11.77
C ASN A 103 2.31 -5.08 12.40
N ALA A 104 1.93 -4.04 11.65
CA ALA A 104 2.04 -2.65 12.10
C ALA A 104 1.05 -2.29 13.21
N LEU A 105 -0.01 -3.09 13.41
CA LEU A 105 -1.03 -2.85 14.43
C LEU A 105 -0.70 -3.54 15.75
N THR A 106 -0.19 -4.79 15.69
CA THR A 106 0.10 -5.60 16.89
C THR A 106 1.59 -5.59 17.27
N GLY A 107 2.47 -5.24 16.34
CA GLY A 107 3.92 -5.35 16.51
C GLY A 107 4.45 -6.77 16.36
N GLU A 108 3.59 -7.77 16.15
CA GLU A 108 3.98 -9.16 16.00
C GLU A 108 4.90 -9.33 14.78
N VAL A 109 5.96 -10.12 14.96
CA VAL A 109 6.93 -10.43 13.90
C VAL A 109 6.80 -11.91 13.54
N THR A 110 6.61 -12.16 12.25
CA THR A 110 6.54 -13.50 11.67
C THR A 110 7.57 -13.65 10.56
N SER A 111 7.89 -14.89 10.18
CA SER A 111 8.84 -15.19 9.09
C SER A 111 8.12 -15.91 7.96
N GLU A 112 8.27 -15.41 6.73
CA GLU A 112 7.63 -15.95 5.53
C GLU A 112 8.70 -16.46 4.57
N ALA A 113 8.65 -17.74 4.22
CA ALA A 113 9.55 -18.33 3.23
C ALA A 113 9.08 -18.02 1.81
N TYR A 114 10.01 -17.94 0.85
CA TYR A 114 9.69 -17.69 -0.56
C TYR A 114 10.62 -18.47 -1.49
N ASP A 115 10.13 -18.83 -2.67
CA ASP A 115 10.96 -19.26 -3.79
C ASP A 115 11.46 -18.06 -4.59
N LYS A 116 10.58 -17.07 -4.77
CA LYS A 116 10.85 -15.80 -5.47
C LYS A 116 10.36 -14.63 -4.62
N LEU A 117 11.14 -13.55 -4.61
CA LEU A 117 10.81 -12.32 -3.91
C LEU A 117 10.76 -11.17 -4.92
N VAL A 118 9.68 -10.39 -4.87
CA VAL A 118 9.51 -9.17 -5.66
C VAL A 118 9.54 -7.99 -4.71
N LEU A 119 10.37 -7.00 -5.01
CA LEU A 119 10.49 -5.78 -4.22
C LEU A 119 9.92 -4.59 -4.97
N SER A 120 8.81 -4.05 -4.46
CA SER A 120 8.12 -2.87 -4.98
C SER A 120 7.79 -1.87 -3.85
N PRO A 121 8.78 -1.49 -3.00
CA PRO A 121 8.53 -0.72 -1.78
C PRO A 121 8.11 0.73 -2.06
N GLY A 122 8.18 1.18 -3.30
CA GLY A 122 7.92 2.55 -3.69
C GLY A 122 9.00 3.52 -3.20
N ALA A 123 8.58 4.74 -2.84
CA ALA A 123 9.45 5.79 -2.36
C ALA A 123 8.92 6.40 -1.07
N LYS A 124 9.81 7.00 -0.28
CA LYS A 124 9.49 7.81 0.89
C LYS A 124 9.71 9.28 0.55
N SER A 125 8.79 10.14 0.97
CA SER A 125 9.01 11.58 0.88
C SER A 125 10.18 12.01 1.75
N VAL A 126 11.04 12.86 1.21
CA VAL A 126 12.15 13.45 1.95
C VAL A 126 11.65 14.74 2.61
N ARG A 127 11.89 14.88 3.91
CA ARG A 127 11.73 16.15 4.61
C ARG A 127 13.12 16.78 4.74
N PRO A 128 13.42 17.86 4.00
CA PRO A 128 14.72 18.51 4.13
C PRO A 128 14.84 19.18 5.51
N PRO A 129 16.04 19.29 6.08
CA PRO A 129 16.25 19.89 7.39
C PRO A 129 16.19 21.44 7.30
N LEU A 130 15.00 21.96 6.99
CA LEU A 130 14.76 23.40 6.90
C LEU A 130 14.07 23.90 8.17
N PRO A 131 14.39 25.12 8.65
CA PRO A 131 13.67 25.73 9.74
C PRO A 131 12.17 25.80 9.44
N GLY A 132 11.35 25.38 10.39
CA GLY A 132 9.89 25.43 10.26
C GLY A 132 9.26 24.27 9.50
N ILE A 133 10.01 23.29 8.98
CA ILE A 133 9.45 22.15 8.22
C ILE A 133 8.45 21.31 9.03
N ASP A 134 8.55 21.35 10.35
CA ASP A 134 7.68 20.61 11.27
C ASP A 134 6.54 21.46 11.84
N LEU A 135 6.35 22.68 11.33
CA LEU A 135 5.22 23.52 11.74
C LEU A 135 3.88 22.89 11.31
N PRO A 136 2.81 23.09 12.11
CA PRO A 136 1.47 22.68 11.74
C PRO A 136 1.04 23.26 10.38
N GLY A 137 0.36 22.44 9.55
CA GLY A 137 -0.05 22.85 8.21
C GLY A 137 0.96 22.53 7.10
N ILE A 138 2.14 22.02 7.43
CA ILE A 138 3.11 21.53 6.43
C ILE A 138 2.95 20.02 6.28
N PHE A 139 2.47 19.61 5.12
CA PHE A 139 2.12 18.22 4.82
C PHE A 139 2.96 17.64 3.69
N GLN A 140 2.93 16.31 3.60
CA GLN A 140 3.41 15.53 2.46
C GLN A 140 2.25 14.68 1.95
N VAL A 141 2.12 14.54 0.63
CA VAL A 141 1.09 13.71 0.01
C VAL A 141 1.76 12.49 -0.60
N ARG A 142 1.63 11.35 0.05
CA ARG A 142 2.17 10.08 -0.44
C ARG A 142 1.16 8.93 -0.37
N THR A 143 0.30 8.93 0.64
CA THR A 143 -0.63 7.85 0.94
C THR A 143 -2.06 8.37 1.07
N VAL A 144 -3.05 7.47 1.05
CA VAL A 144 -4.46 7.83 1.28
C VAL A 144 -4.65 8.50 2.64
N PRO A 145 -4.07 8.00 3.75
CA PRO A 145 -4.13 8.71 5.03
C PRO A 145 -3.57 10.13 5.00
N ASP A 146 -2.48 10.37 4.25
CA ASP A 146 -1.93 11.74 4.12
C ASP A 146 -2.94 12.67 3.45
N ALA A 147 -3.53 12.22 2.34
CA ALA A 147 -4.52 13.00 1.61
C ALA A 147 -5.76 13.31 2.48
N ARG A 148 -6.21 12.33 3.27
CA ARG A 148 -7.30 12.51 4.23
C ARG A 148 -6.97 13.56 5.27
N ALA A 149 -5.80 13.45 5.90
CA ALA A 149 -5.36 14.39 6.94
C ALA A 149 -5.27 15.83 6.41
N ILE A 150 -4.78 16.04 5.18
CA ILE A 150 -4.72 17.35 4.55
C ILE A 150 -6.13 17.87 4.26
N ARG A 151 -7.01 17.04 3.73
CA ARG A 151 -8.38 17.43 3.43
C ARG A 151 -9.13 17.85 4.69
N GLU A 152 -9.03 17.07 5.76
CA GLU A 152 -9.60 17.41 7.06
C GLU A 152 -9.05 18.74 7.62
N TRP A 153 -7.75 19.00 7.43
CA TRP A 153 -7.14 20.26 7.84
C TRP A 153 -7.72 21.46 7.08
N VAL A 154 -7.82 21.34 5.76
CA VAL A 154 -8.40 22.39 4.89
C VAL A 154 -9.86 22.66 5.26
N GLU A 155 -10.65 21.61 5.47
CA GLU A 155 -12.08 21.73 5.84
C GLU A 155 -12.26 22.45 7.18
N ARG A 156 -11.43 22.14 8.18
CA ARG A 156 -11.43 22.84 9.48
C ARG A 156 -11.06 24.32 9.33
N GLY A 157 -10.05 24.62 8.51
CA GLY A 157 -9.64 25.99 8.23
C GLY A 157 -10.73 26.80 7.54
N SER A 158 -11.43 26.21 6.59
CA SER A 158 -12.56 26.83 5.88
C SER A 158 -13.73 27.13 6.81
N LEU A 159 -14.03 26.24 7.76
CA LEU A 159 -15.06 26.47 8.78
C LEU A 159 -14.71 27.64 9.71
N PHE A 160 -13.42 27.79 10.06
CA PHE A 160 -12.98 28.92 10.88
C PHE A 160 -13.15 30.25 10.15
N LEU A 161 -12.73 30.35 8.89
CA LEU A 161 -12.90 31.54 8.05
C LEU A 161 -14.39 31.90 7.85
N ALA A 162 -15.23 30.91 7.54
CA ALA A 162 -16.68 31.14 7.42
C ALA A 162 -17.33 31.59 8.73
N GLY A 163 -16.75 31.23 9.87
CA GLY A 163 -17.19 31.73 11.19
C GLY A 163 -16.80 33.18 11.45
N MET A 164 -15.67 33.63 10.90
CA MET A 164 -15.23 35.04 11.04
C MET A 164 -16.05 36.01 10.22
N ASP A 165 -16.56 35.62 9.04
CA ASP A 165 -17.41 36.47 8.18
C ASP A 165 -18.77 36.84 8.83
N LYS A 166 -19.14 36.18 9.92
CA LYS A 166 -20.37 36.51 10.67
C LYS A 166 -20.19 37.62 11.70
N TYR A 167 -18.95 38.07 11.92
CA TYR A 167 -18.59 39.08 12.92
C TYR A 167 -17.91 40.32 12.31
N CYS A 168 -17.89 40.46 10.97
CA CYS A 168 -17.41 41.65 10.26
C CYS A 168 -18.58 42.49 9.70
#